data_42227bca46d39b16e0c3cfa56eae9317
#
_entry.id   42227bca46d39b16e0c3cfa56eae9317
#
_cell.length_a   1.000
_cell.length_b   1.000
_cell.length_c   1.000
_cell.angle_alpha   90.00
_cell.angle_beta   90.00
_cell.angle_gamma   90.00
#
_symmetry.space_group_name_H-M   'P 1'
#
loop_
_entity.id
_entity.type
_entity.pdbx_description
1 polymer ?
#
loop_
_entity_poly.entity_id
_entity_poly.type
_entity_poly.pdbx_seq_one_letter_code
_entity_poly.pdbx_strand_id
1 'polypeptide(L)'
;MLELGTTGGAAGDLIKDTSEATFMADVIDASNEVPVIVDFWAPWCGPCKTLGPALEKAVTEARGAVKMVKVNVDENQMIAQQLRIQSIPTVYAFFRGQPVDGFQGAIAGSEIKAFVDRVAAQGGGAPGGGLDEAVTAAE
;
A
#
# COMPACT_ATOMS: atom_id res chain seq x y z
N MET A 1 -19.32 18.54 -6.88
CA MET A 1 -19.28 18.13 -6.90
C MET A 1 -19.10 17.61 -7.19
N LEU A 2 -19.06 17.54 -7.05
CA LEU A 2 -18.95 17.00 -7.18
C LEU A 2 -18.84 16.22 -7.17
N GLU A 3 -18.79 16.00 -6.84
CA GLU A 3 -18.73 15.33 -6.64
C GLU A 3 -18.52 14.61 -6.90
N LEU A 4 -18.48 14.82 -7.04
CA LEU A 4 -18.32 14.11 -7.13
C LEU A 4 -17.85 13.48 -7.04
N GLY A 5 -17.55 13.73 -6.90
CA GLY A 5 -16.98 13.08 -6.79
C GLY A 5 -16.73 12.30 -6.31
N THR A 6 -16.91 12.14 -5.81
CA THR A 6 -16.68 11.23 -5.21
C THR A 6 -16.77 10.12 -5.62
N THR A 7 -17.19 9.78 -5.96
CA THR A 7 -17.35 8.82 -6.38
C THR A 7 -16.41 8.13 -6.95
N GLY A 8 -16.22 8.25 -7.74
CA GLY A 8 -15.37 7.49 -8.34
C GLY A 8 -14.21 7.46 -7.68
N GLY A 9 -14.27 8.15 -6.93
CA GLY A 9 -13.18 8.23 -6.18
C GLY A 9 -12.60 6.97 -5.77
N ALA A 10 -13.26 5.95 -5.96
CA ALA A 10 -12.75 4.69 -5.49
C ALA A 10 -11.31 4.47 -5.88
N ALA A 11 -11.00 4.43 -7.16
CA ALA A 11 -9.63 4.16 -7.56
C ALA A 11 -8.69 5.27 -7.18
N GLY A 12 -9.13 6.51 -7.35
CA GLY A 12 -8.31 7.66 -7.02
C GLY A 12 -8.02 7.77 -5.54
N ASP A 13 -8.95 7.33 -4.71
CA ASP A 13 -8.75 7.38 -3.27
C ASP A 13 -7.89 6.24 -2.76
N LEU A 14 -7.78 5.15 -3.51
CA LEU A 14 -7.03 3.98 -3.07
C LEU A 14 -5.53 4.16 -3.27
N ILE A 15 -5.11 4.96 -4.21
CA ILE A 15 -3.71 5.12 -4.57
C ILE A 15 -3.41 6.60 -4.70
N LYS A 16 -2.41 7.08 -3.94
CA LYS A 16 -2.01 8.47 -4.07
C LYS A 16 -0.58 8.67 -3.61
N ASP A 17 0.00 9.81 -3.96
CA ASP A 17 1.29 10.21 -3.44
C ASP A 17 1.11 10.77 -2.03
N THR A 18 2.09 10.56 -1.19
CA THR A 18 2.10 11.18 0.14
C THR A 18 3.46 11.85 0.35
N SER A 19 3.55 12.64 1.39
CA SER A 19 4.75 13.40 1.73
C SER A 19 4.97 13.38 3.22
N GLU A 20 6.10 13.96 3.64
CA GLU A 20 6.38 14.08 5.07
C GLU A 20 5.28 14.83 5.80
N ALA A 21 4.69 15.82 5.13
CA ALA A 21 3.65 16.63 5.76
C ALA A 21 2.36 15.83 5.98
N THR A 22 2.07 14.85 5.12
CA THR A 22 0.80 14.14 5.19
C THR A 22 0.93 12.66 5.53
N PHE A 23 2.15 12.19 5.76
CA PHE A 23 2.39 10.77 6.02
C PHE A 23 1.59 10.25 7.22
N MET A 24 1.56 11.05 8.28
CA MET A 24 0.83 10.63 9.49
C MET A 24 -0.65 10.36 9.17
N ALA A 25 -1.29 11.28 8.46
CA ALA A 25 -2.69 11.13 8.11
C ALA A 25 -2.91 10.02 7.07
N ASP A 26 -2.06 10.01 6.04
CA ASP A 26 -2.26 9.13 4.89
C ASP A 26 -1.88 7.68 5.19
N VAL A 27 -0.99 7.45 6.13
CA VAL A 27 -0.50 6.11 6.43
C VAL A 27 -0.89 5.67 7.83
N ILE A 28 -0.43 6.40 8.84
CA ILE A 28 -0.61 5.95 10.23
C ILE A 28 -2.09 5.96 10.60
N ASP A 29 -2.74 7.10 10.43
CA ASP A 29 -4.16 7.23 10.79
C ASP A 29 -5.04 6.38 9.88
N ALA A 30 -4.77 6.41 8.58
CA ALA A 30 -5.56 5.66 7.62
C ALA A 30 -5.47 4.15 7.87
N SER A 31 -4.32 3.68 8.34
CA SER A 31 -4.12 2.25 8.58
C SER A 31 -4.93 1.71 9.75
N ASN A 32 -5.55 2.59 10.53
CA ASN A 32 -6.47 2.12 11.57
C ASN A 32 -7.74 1.52 11.00
N GLU A 33 -8.08 1.86 9.77
CA GLU A 33 -9.30 1.36 9.13
C GLU A 33 -9.02 0.30 8.09
N VAL A 34 -8.02 0.53 7.26
CA VAL A 34 -7.61 -0.44 6.22
C VAL A 34 -6.11 -0.48 6.18
N PRO A 35 -5.52 -1.62 5.87
CA PRO A 35 -4.07 -1.67 5.68
C PRO A 35 -3.63 -0.72 4.56
N VAL A 36 -2.48 -0.09 4.75
CA VAL A 36 -1.93 0.86 3.79
C VAL A 36 -0.56 0.35 3.33
N ILE A 37 -0.41 0.18 2.02
CA ILE A 37 0.84 -0.23 1.41
C ILE A 37 1.60 1.03 1.01
N VAL A 38 2.87 1.11 1.38
CA VAL A 38 3.72 2.27 1.12
C VAL A 38 4.84 1.86 0.19
N ASP A 39 4.89 2.50 -0.98
CA ASP A 39 5.90 2.24 -2.01
C ASP A 39 6.95 3.35 -1.98
N PHE A 40 8.17 3.03 -1.54
CA PHE A 40 9.28 3.97 -1.53
C PHE A 40 10.03 3.84 -2.84
N TRP A 41 10.07 4.94 -3.59
CA TRP A 41 10.58 4.95 -4.96
C TRP A 41 11.32 6.24 -5.26
N ALA A 42 11.97 6.31 -6.42
CA ALA A 42 12.56 7.53 -6.93
C ALA A 42 12.50 7.53 -8.46
N PRO A 43 12.49 8.73 -9.08
CA PRO A 43 12.36 8.80 -10.54
C PRO A 43 13.50 8.12 -11.31
N TRP A 44 14.67 8.04 -10.70
CA TRP A 44 15.85 7.43 -11.35
C TRP A 44 15.93 5.92 -11.15
N CYS A 45 15.01 5.36 -10.42
CA CYS A 45 15.04 3.94 -10.04
C CYS A 45 14.38 3.10 -11.13
N GLY A 46 15.17 2.34 -11.86
CA GLY A 46 14.66 1.48 -12.93
C GLY A 46 13.64 0.45 -12.44
N PRO A 47 14.01 -0.38 -11.44
CA PRO A 47 13.07 -1.40 -10.94
C PRO A 47 11.78 -0.82 -10.39
N CYS A 48 11.82 0.41 -9.85
CA CYS A 48 10.62 1.07 -9.35
C CYS A 48 9.60 1.29 -10.46
N LYS A 49 10.07 1.54 -11.67
CA LYS A 49 9.19 1.82 -12.80
C LYS A 49 8.40 0.60 -13.23
N THR A 50 8.93 -0.58 -12.94
CA THR A 50 8.24 -1.84 -13.22
C THR A 50 7.34 -2.23 -12.04
N LEU A 51 7.86 -2.11 -10.83
CA LEU A 51 7.13 -2.52 -9.65
C LEU A 51 5.91 -1.65 -9.39
N GLY A 52 6.06 -0.33 -9.53
CA GLY A 52 4.97 0.60 -9.21
C GLY A 52 3.67 0.27 -9.89
N PRO A 53 3.65 0.21 -11.23
CA PRO A 53 2.41 -0.11 -11.93
C PRO A 53 1.84 -1.49 -11.57
N ALA A 54 2.70 -2.48 -11.38
CA ALA A 54 2.25 -3.83 -11.03
C ALA A 54 1.61 -3.85 -9.64
N LEU A 55 2.21 -3.13 -8.70
CA LEU A 55 1.66 -3.03 -7.35
C LEU A 55 0.33 -2.28 -7.36
N GLU A 56 0.26 -1.19 -8.14
CA GLU A 56 -0.98 -0.42 -8.25
C GLU A 56 -2.12 -1.26 -8.81
N LYS A 57 -1.81 -2.10 -9.79
CA LYS A 57 -2.80 -3.00 -10.35
C LYS A 57 -3.33 -3.97 -9.30
N ALA A 58 -2.42 -4.57 -8.53
CA ALA A 58 -2.82 -5.54 -7.51
C ALA A 58 -3.67 -4.87 -6.42
N VAL A 59 -3.31 -3.64 -6.03
CA VAL A 59 -4.08 -2.89 -5.04
C VAL A 59 -5.47 -2.56 -5.57
N THR A 60 -5.56 -2.16 -6.83
CA THR A 60 -6.85 -1.85 -7.45
C THR A 60 -7.73 -3.09 -7.48
N GLU A 61 -7.13 -4.24 -7.79
CA GLU A 61 -7.87 -5.50 -7.86
C GLU A 61 -8.37 -5.97 -6.49
N ALA A 62 -7.77 -5.46 -5.42
CA ALA A 62 -8.21 -5.79 -4.06
C ALA A 62 -9.45 -5.02 -3.64
N ARG A 63 -9.93 -4.07 -4.45
CA ARG A 63 -11.23 -3.43 -4.32
C ARG A 63 -11.49 -2.80 -2.96
N GLY A 64 -10.49 -2.06 -2.45
CA GLY A 64 -10.66 -1.35 -1.20
C GLY A 64 -10.23 -2.11 0.04
N ALA A 65 -9.80 -3.36 -0.12
CA ALA A 65 -9.29 -4.12 1.01
C ALA A 65 -7.96 -3.56 1.52
N VAL A 66 -7.23 -2.83 0.67
CA VAL A 66 -6.00 -2.13 1.04
C VAL A 66 -5.97 -0.80 0.31
N LYS A 67 -5.18 0.12 0.83
CA LYS A 67 -4.85 1.37 0.16
C LYS A 67 -3.36 1.39 -0.14
N MET A 68 -2.94 2.28 -1.02
CA MET A 68 -1.54 2.42 -1.37
C MET A 68 -1.17 3.89 -1.40
N VAL A 69 0.00 4.23 -0.85
CA VAL A 69 0.59 5.53 -1.04
C VAL A 69 1.99 5.37 -1.59
N LYS A 70 2.47 6.39 -2.27
CA LYS A 70 3.79 6.39 -2.88
C LYS A 70 4.61 7.50 -2.24
N VAL A 71 5.85 7.17 -1.87
CA VAL A 71 6.77 8.13 -1.24
C VAL A 71 8.00 8.25 -2.13
N ASN A 72 8.19 9.42 -2.71
CA ASN A 72 9.38 9.74 -3.47
C ASN A 72 10.50 10.03 -2.46
N VAL A 73 11.51 9.15 -2.38
CA VAL A 73 12.53 9.28 -1.34
C VAL A 73 13.43 10.49 -1.54
N ASP A 74 13.56 10.99 -2.76
CA ASP A 74 14.37 12.19 -3.01
C ASP A 74 13.74 13.41 -2.36
N GLU A 75 12.41 13.45 -2.33
CA GLU A 75 11.67 14.59 -1.80
C GLU A 75 11.28 14.42 -0.34
N ASN A 76 11.42 13.22 0.21
CA ASN A 76 10.93 12.89 1.55
C ASN A 76 11.99 12.12 2.32
N GLN A 77 13.18 12.72 2.44
CA GLN A 77 14.34 12.05 2.98
C GLN A 77 14.21 11.72 4.47
N MET A 78 13.49 12.55 5.22
CA MET A 78 13.35 12.30 6.64
C MET A 78 12.56 11.03 6.93
N ILE A 79 11.47 10.82 6.20
CA ILE A 79 10.69 9.59 6.36
C ILE A 79 11.53 8.39 5.98
N ALA A 80 12.26 8.50 4.86
CA ALA A 80 13.09 7.40 4.41
C ALA A 80 14.14 7.04 5.45
N GLN A 81 14.73 8.05 6.10
CA GLN A 81 15.71 7.80 7.15
C GLN A 81 15.08 7.16 8.38
N GLN A 82 13.92 7.66 8.79
CA GLN A 82 13.26 7.15 9.98
C GLN A 82 12.85 5.69 9.81
N LEU A 83 12.45 5.31 8.61
CA LEU A 83 12.06 3.95 8.33
C LEU A 83 13.22 3.10 7.83
N ARG A 84 14.43 3.69 7.82
CA ARG A 84 15.66 3.00 7.48
C ARG A 84 15.63 2.39 6.08
N ILE A 85 15.12 3.19 5.14
CA ILE A 85 15.09 2.79 3.74
C ILE A 85 16.51 2.89 3.20
N GLN A 86 17.13 1.78 2.91
CA GLN A 86 18.52 1.74 2.42
C GLN A 86 18.60 1.43 0.94
N SER A 87 17.57 0.86 0.39
CA SER A 87 17.51 0.55 -1.03
C SER A 87 16.09 0.75 -1.51
N ILE A 88 15.93 0.97 -2.80
CA ILE A 88 14.62 1.09 -3.42
C ILE A 88 14.56 0.21 -4.65
N PRO A 89 13.39 -0.31 -4.98
CA PRO A 89 12.14 -0.10 -4.26
C PRO A 89 12.11 -0.85 -2.93
N THR A 90 11.48 -0.25 -1.94
CA THR A 90 11.14 -0.91 -0.68
C THR A 90 9.67 -0.66 -0.44
N VAL A 91 8.95 -1.69 -0.06
CA VAL A 91 7.52 -1.61 0.16
C VAL A 91 7.23 -2.08 1.58
N TYR A 92 6.47 -1.27 2.32
CA TYR A 92 5.97 -1.66 3.64
C TYR A 92 4.46 -1.68 3.61
N ALA A 93 3.87 -2.48 4.49
CA ALA A 93 2.43 -2.42 4.74
C ALA A 93 2.23 -2.05 6.20
N PHE A 94 1.35 -1.08 6.43
CA PHE A 94 1.01 -0.62 7.77
C PHE A 94 -0.42 -1.02 8.10
N PHE A 95 -0.63 -1.44 9.34
CA PHE A 95 -1.98 -1.67 9.84
C PHE A 95 -2.00 -1.30 11.32
N ARG A 96 -3.00 -0.52 11.68
CA ARG A 96 -3.16 -0.02 13.06
C ARG A 96 -1.93 0.74 13.53
N GLY A 97 -1.38 1.53 12.61
CA GLY A 97 -0.27 2.43 12.93
C GLY A 97 1.09 1.77 12.96
N GLN A 98 1.20 0.50 12.60
CA GLN A 98 2.46 -0.24 12.70
C GLN A 98 2.76 -0.96 11.40
N PRO A 99 4.05 -1.12 11.06
CA PRO A 99 4.41 -1.95 9.92
C PRO A 99 4.13 -3.42 10.26
N VAL A 100 3.46 -4.11 9.35
CA VAL A 100 3.08 -5.51 9.56
C VAL A 100 3.67 -6.45 8.51
N ASP A 101 4.13 -5.90 7.38
CA ASP A 101 4.70 -6.73 6.30
C ASP A 101 5.55 -5.82 5.42
N GLY A 102 6.32 -6.41 4.52
CA GLY A 102 7.12 -5.62 3.59
C GLY A 102 8.00 -6.49 2.72
N PHE A 103 8.62 -5.84 1.72
CA PHE A 103 9.62 -6.51 0.90
C PHE A 103 10.52 -5.46 0.27
N GLN A 104 11.66 -5.88 -0.25
CA GLN A 104 12.62 -5.03 -0.93
C GLN A 104 12.89 -5.56 -2.33
N GLY A 105 13.11 -4.65 -3.26
CA GLY A 105 13.43 -5.00 -4.63
C GLY A 105 12.20 -5.35 -5.44
N ALA A 106 12.37 -5.46 -6.73
CA ALA A 106 11.29 -5.85 -7.62
C ALA A 106 11.07 -7.35 -7.48
N ILE A 107 9.81 -7.75 -7.36
CA ILE A 107 9.44 -9.15 -7.23
C ILE A 107 8.45 -9.49 -8.34
N ALA A 108 8.24 -10.78 -8.57
CA ALA A 108 7.36 -11.24 -9.63
C ALA A 108 5.90 -10.86 -9.36
N GLY A 109 5.12 -10.74 -10.43
CA GLY A 109 3.72 -10.37 -10.30
C GLY A 109 2.93 -11.28 -9.37
N SER A 110 3.21 -12.59 -9.40
CA SER A 110 2.53 -13.53 -8.51
C SER A 110 2.88 -13.28 -7.05
N GLU A 111 4.11 -12.84 -6.79
CA GLU A 111 4.54 -12.51 -5.42
C GLU A 111 3.93 -11.20 -4.96
N ILE A 112 3.77 -10.24 -5.87
CA ILE A 112 3.10 -8.98 -5.57
C ILE A 112 1.66 -9.26 -5.17
N LYS A 113 0.97 -10.07 -5.95
CA LYS A 113 -0.41 -10.42 -5.64
C LYS A 113 -0.51 -11.13 -4.29
N ALA A 114 0.39 -12.07 -4.03
CA ALA A 114 0.40 -12.77 -2.76
C ALA A 114 0.62 -11.81 -1.60
N PHE A 115 1.51 -10.83 -1.77
CA PHE A 115 1.75 -9.81 -0.76
C PHE A 115 0.49 -9.00 -0.48
N VAL A 116 -0.17 -8.53 -1.53
CA VAL A 116 -1.39 -7.73 -1.36
C VAL A 116 -2.47 -8.56 -0.69
N ASP A 117 -2.61 -9.82 -1.06
CA ASP A 117 -3.60 -10.71 -0.44
C ASP A 117 -3.33 -10.91 1.05
N ARG A 118 -2.04 -11.09 1.43
CA ARG A 118 -1.68 -11.24 2.84
C ARG A 118 -2.00 -9.98 3.62
N VAL A 119 -1.68 -8.82 3.04
CA VAL A 119 -1.94 -7.54 3.69
C VAL A 119 -3.43 -7.31 3.83
N ALA A 120 -4.21 -7.62 2.81
CA ALA A 120 -5.66 -7.49 2.89
C ALA A 120 -6.22 -8.35 4.00
N ALA A 121 -5.68 -9.53 4.18
CA ALA A 121 -6.13 -10.44 5.23
C ALA A 121 -5.87 -9.89 6.62
N GLN A 122 -4.82 -9.08 6.80
CA GLN A 122 -4.55 -8.44 8.09
C GLN A 122 -5.72 -7.57 8.53
N GLY A 123 -6.33 -6.90 7.59
CA GLY A 123 -7.47 -6.04 7.89
C GLY A 123 -8.78 -6.77 7.93
N GLY A 124 -8.80 -8.07 7.71
CA GLY A 124 -10.03 -8.81 7.68
C GLY A 124 -10.83 -8.63 6.43
N GLY A 125 -10.30 -7.87 5.48
CA GLY A 125 -11.02 -7.53 4.28
C GLY A 125 -10.65 -8.41 3.12
N ALA A 126 -10.75 -9.69 3.28
CA ALA A 126 -10.43 -10.58 2.19
C ALA A 126 -11.28 -10.24 0.98
N PRO A 127 -10.67 -10.06 -0.16
CA PRO A 127 -11.42 -9.81 -1.36
C PRO A 127 -12.38 -10.96 -1.59
N GLY A 128 -13.52 -10.62 -2.00
CA GLY A 128 -14.46 -11.65 -2.17
C GLY A 128 -14.96 -12.16 -0.88
N GLY A 129 -14.69 -11.47 0.11
CA GLY A 129 -15.21 -11.79 1.36
C GLY A 129 -14.70 -13.07 1.84
N GLY A 130 -14.55 -13.57 1.31
CA GLY A 130 -14.22 -14.60 1.78
C GLY A 130 -13.63 -14.81 2.77
N LEU A 131 -13.66 -14.63 2.71
CA LEU A 131 -13.33 -15.00 3.34
C LEU A 131 -13.47 -15.07 4.30
N ASP A 132 -13.99 -14.72 4.57
CA ASP A 132 -14.12 -14.74 5.53
C ASP A 132 -14.03 -15.65 6.05
N GLU A 133 -14.08 -16.18 5.68
CA GLU A 133 -14.09 -17.07 6.02
C GLU A 133 -13.18 -17.42 6.46
N ALA A 134 -12.71 -17.37 6.14
CA ALA A 134 -11.90 -17.81 6.43
C ALA A 134 -11.58 -17.79 7.59
N VAL A 135 -11.82 -17.34 7.74
CA VAL A 135 -11.58 -17.36 8.62
C VAL A 135 -11.87 -17.95 9.50
N THR A 136 -12.41 -18.04 9.45
CA THR A 136 -12.76 -18.57 10.17
C THR A 136 -12.14 -19.30 10.53
N ALA A 137 -11.77 -19.49 10.10
CA ALA A 137 -11.29 -20.21 10.28
C ALA A 137 -10.56 -20.36 11.11
N ALA A 138 -10.51 -20.16 11.33
CA ALA A 138 -9.99 -20.38 11.97
C ALA A 138 -10.11 -20.86 12.79
N GLU A 139 -10.45 -20.86 12.69
CA GLU A 139 -10.61 -21.31 13.35
C GLU A 139 -10.48 -21.82 13.59
#